data_9358a2cbf3839c0332dd3ff5f2c3c593
#
_entry.id   9358a2cbf3839c0332dd3ff5f2c3c593
#
_cell.length_a   1.000
_cell.length_b   1.000
_cell.length_c   1.000
_cell.angle_alpha   90.00
_cell.angle_beta   90.00
_cell.angle_gamma   90.00
#
_symmetry.space_group_name_H-M   'P 1'
#
loop_
_entity.id
_entity.type
_entity.pdbx_description
1 polymer ?
#
loop_
_entity_poly.entity_id
_entity_poly.type
_entity_poly.pdbx_seq_one_letter_code
_entity_poly.pdbx_strand_id
1 'polypeptide(L)'
;MNNMNNRLTQPTQEVPEELEIQTSTLRLVAKCWGKPEGLPVLALHGWLDNAATFDHLAPFLPEFRLVSLDLPGHGFSDHRPSGTSYHFTDMVVDVLEVAEVLKWDHFSLLGHSMGAGIASYLAGTIPEKIKYLMLIEGLGSIVQAPEKMPENLREATNQWLRRSDKKLPLYPNMETAIKVRHNTGSIAVSSVRTLVARGLRIVDGGFTWRSDPSLKIRSRHYLIKEQACAFLQKISAPVLLIEAKNEKKDQWNELMQELIPHVKNLQHRIITGDHHLHLDNPESVADVIHEFLNDFSENS
;
A
#
# COMPACT_ATOMS: atom_id res chain seq x y z
N MET A 1 36.62 -1.39 22.16
CA MET A 1 35.94 -0.10 22.06
C MET A 1 35.86 0.26 20.56
N ASN A 2 34.92 -0.29 19.86
CA ASN A 2 34.65 0.04 18.44
C ASN A 2 33.40 0.91 18.40
N ASN A 3 33.63 2.19 18.08
CA ASN A 3 32.56 3.11 17.70
C ASN A 3 31.87 2.57 16.45
N MET A 4 30.78 1.86 16.59
CA MET A 4 29.80 1.75 15.50
C MET A 4 29.18 3.12 15.31
N ASN A 5 29.69 3.84 14.32
CA ASN A 5 29.08 5.07 13.83
C ASN A 5 27.65 4.74 13.39
N ASN A 6 26.71 5.20 14.17
CA ASN A 6 25.31 5.32 13.81
C ASN A 6 25.24 6.34 12.63
N ARG A 7 25.45 5.88 11.41
CA ARG A 7 25.20 6.67 10.21
C ARG A 7 23.68 6.68 10.00
N LEU A 8 23.01 7.62 10.63
CA LEU A 8 21.72 8.07 10.16
C LEU A 8 21.88 8.38 8.67
N THR A 9 21.27 7.60 7.82
CA THR A 9 21.27 7.83 6.37
C THR A 9 20.56 9.14 6.11
N GLN A 10 21.30 10.17 5.66
CA GLN A 10 20.64 11.41 5.23
C GLN A 10 19.81 11.13 3.97
N PRO A 11 18.63 11.73 3.84
CA PRO A 11 17.78 11.52 2.68
C PRO A 11 18.48 11.97 1.40
N THR A 12 18.35 11.17 0.34
CA THR A 12 18.84 11.54 -0.97
C THR A 12 17.99 12.67 -1.55
N GLN A 13 18.58 13.56 -2.33
CA GLN A 13 17.85 14.61 -3.07
C GLN A 13 17.35 14.11 -4.44
N GLU A 14 17.13 12.82 -4.59
CA GLU A 14 16.64 12.23 -5.83
C GLU A 14 15.20 12.66 -6.14
N VAL A 15 14.97 13.06 -7.39
CA VAL A 15 13.62 13.26 -7.92
C VAL A 15 13.17 11.93 -8.55
N PRO A 16 12.01 11.38 -8.18
CA PRO A 16 11.54 10.13 -8.76
C PRO A 16 11.26 10.25 -10.24
N GLU A 17 11.55 9.20 -10.98
CA GLU A 17 11.12 9.03 -12.36
C GLU A 17 9.65 8.60 -12.40
N GLU A 18 8.84 9.17 -13.31
CA GLU A 18 7.51 8.64 -13.62
C GLU A 18 7.66 7.48 -14.60
N LEU A 19 7.08 6.34 -14.26
CA LEU A 19 7.13 5.14 -15.07
C LEU A 19 5.73 4.73 -15.51
N GLU A 20 5.51 4.61 -16.82
CA GLU A 20 4.28 4.05 -17.38
C GLU A 20 4.48 2.55 -17.67
N ILE A 21 3.58 1.72 -17.15
CA ILE A 21 3.65 0.27 -17.22
C ILE A 21 2.39 -0.23 -17.91
N GLN A 22 2.53 -0.76 -19.12
CA GLN A 22 1.43 -1.34 -19.86
C GLN A 22 1.29 -2.81 -19.47
N THR A 23 0.26 -3.14 -18.71
CA THR A 23 -0.16 -4.51 -18.43
C THR A 23 -1.05 -5.04 -19.56
N SER A 24 -1.54 -6.25 -19.43
CA SER A 24 -2.44 -6.85 -20.43
C SER A 24 -3.75 -6.08 -20.62
N THR A 25 -4.20 -5.37 -19.58
CA THR A 25 -5.53 -4.73 -19.57
C THR A 25 -5.53 -3.26 -19.23
N LEU A 26 -4.53 -2.76 -18.48
CA LEU A 26 -4.48 -1.40 -17.95
C LEU A 26 -3.11 -0.77 -18.17
N ARG A 27 -3.09 0.54 -18.36
CA ARG A 27 -1.89 1.35 -18.21
C ARG A 27 -1.80 1.78 -16.74
N LEU A 28 -0.76 1.30 -16.06
CA LEU A 28 -0.47 1.68 -14.69
C LEU A 28 0.69 2.67 -14.66
N VAL A 29 0.70 3.52 -13.66
CA VAL A 29 1.74 4.54 -13.49
C VAL A 29 2.40 4.34 -12.13
N ALA A 30 3.70 4.55 -12.08
CA ALA A 30 4.47 4.42 -10.85
C ALA A 30 5.47 5.57 -10.71
N LYS A 31 5.85 5.86 -9.47
CA LYS A 31 7.03 6.67 -9.14
C LYS A 31 8.19 5.73 -8.86
N CYS A 32 9.32 5.98 -9.49
CA CYS A 32 10.48 5.12 -9.37
C CYS A 32 11.64 5.88 -8.72
N TRP A 33 12.17 5.31 -7.63
CA TRP A 33 13.28 5.83 -6.86
C TRP A 33 14.47 4.89 -6.94
N GLY A 34 15.67 5.44 -6.75
CA GLY A 34 16.91 4.67 -6.68
C GLY A 34 17.43 4.22 -8.04
N LYS A 35 18.60 3.60 -8.01
CA LYS A 35 19.34 3.19 -9.20
C LYS A 35 18.75 1.91 -9.81
N PRO A 36 18.92 1.70 -11.13
CA PRO A 36 18.47 0.48 -11.81
C PRO A 36 19.02 -0.83 -11.19
N GLU A 37 20.23 -0.79 -10.62
CA GLU A 37 20.91 -1.91 -9.98
C GLU A 37 20.47 -2.15 -8.53
N GLY A 38 19.67 -1.25 -7.96
CA GLY A 38 19.15 -1.36 -6.60
C GLY A 38 18.28 -2.60 -6.41
N LEU A 39 18.08 -2.98 -5.17
CA LEU A 39 17.19 -4.11 -4.82
C LEU A 39 15.78 -3.82 -5.32
N PRO A 40 15.19 -4.68 -6.17
CA PRO A 40 13.86 -4.44 -6.72
C PRO A 40 12.79 -4.53 -5.64
N VAL A 41 12.02 -3.44 -5.49
CA VAL A 41 10.91 -3.34 -4.52
C VAL A 41 9.68 -2.75 -5.19
N LEU A 42 8.56 -3.49 -5.20
CA LEU A 42 7.24 -2.95 -5.51
C LEU A 42 6.61 -2.39 -4.23
N ALA A 43 6.26 -1.11 -4.26
CA ALA A 43 5.63 -0.42 -3.15
C ALA A 43 4.15 -0.14 -3.44
N LEU A 44 3.27 -0.54 -2.52
CA LEU A 44 1.81 -0.56 -2.69
C LEU A 44 1.14 0.30 -1.63
N HIS A 45 0.39 1.30 -2.06
CA HIS A 45 -0.26 2.29 -1.20
C HIS A 45 -1.58 1.80 -0.56
N GLY A 46 -2.07 2.54 0.44
CA GLY A 46 -3.35 2.31 1.09
C GLY A 46 -4.57 2.71 0.24
N TRP A 47 -5.75 2.33 0.69
CA TRP A 47 -7.01 2.65 0.02
C TRP A 47 -7.22 4.16 -0.13
N LEU A 48 -7.51 4.61 -1.35
CA LEU A 48 -7.69 6.01 -1.77
C LEU A 48 -6.45 6.92 -1.61
N ASP A 49 -5.28 6.36 -1.32
CA ASP A 49 -4.00 7.04 -1.46
C ASP A 49 -3.47 6.89 -2.90
N ASN A 50 -2.19 7.05 -3.12
CA ASN A 50 -1.53 6.94 -4.41
C ASN A 50 -0.02 6.73 -4.23
N ALA A 51 0.73 6.59 -5.34
CA ALA A 51 2.16 6.33 -5.33
C ALA A 51 2.99 7.33 -4.51
N ALA A 52 2.51 8.57 -4.32
CA ALA A 52 3.22 9.57 -3.54
C ALA A 52 3.23 9.27 -2.02
N THR A 53 2.54 8.21 -1.57
CA THR A 53 2.57 7.81 -0.16
C THR A 53 3.97 7.44 0.33
N PHE A 54 4.88 7.05 -0.58
CA PHE A 54 6.26 6.70 -0.24
C PHE A 54 7.27 7.82 -0.52
N ASP A 55 6.83 9.02 -0.94
CA ASP A 55 7.73 10.13 -1.30
C ASP A 55 8.63 10.59 -0.15
N HIS A 56 8.16 10.51 1.09
CA HIS A 56 8.94 10.89 2.25
C HIS A 56 9.88 9.75 2.71
N LEU A 57 9.50 8.48 2.51
CA LEU A 57 10.27 7.32 2.95
C LEU A 57 11.36 6.93 1.94
N ALA A 58 11.03 6.93 0.64
CA ALA A 58 11.94 6.44 -0.41
C ALA A 58 13.34 7.08 -0.40
N PRO A 59 13.51 8.40 -0.13
CA PRO A 59 14.82 9.02 -0.03
C PRO A 59 15.74 8.45 1.06
N PHE A 60 15.20 7.78 2.06
CA PHE A 60 15.96 7.11 3.13
C PHE A 60 16.33 5.67 2.80
N LEU A 61 15.91 5.14 1.63
CA LEU A 61 16.11 3.75 1.19
C LEU A 61 16.90 3.69 -0.14
N PRO A 62 18.11 4.28 -0.21
CA PRO A 62 18.86 4.43 -1.46
C PRO A 62 19.35 3.11 -2.07
N GLU A 63 19.34 2.02 -1.31
CA GLU A 63 19.69 0.69 -1.77
C GLU A 63 18.61 0.02 -2.60
N PHE A 64 17.39 0.57 -2.61
CA PHE A 64 16.26 0.01 -3.36
C PHE A 64 16.14 0.64 -4.76
N ARG A 65 15.75 -0.16 -5.73
CA ARG A 65 15.00 0.28 -6.91
C ARG A 65 13.51 0.20 -6.53
N LEU A 66 13.00 1.25 -5.91
CA LEU A 66 11.65 1.28 -5.36
C LEU A 66 10.67 1.80 -6.41
N VAL A 67 9.77 0.93 -6.87
CA VAL A 67 8.67 1.26 -7.78
C VAL A 67 7.39 1.36 -6.99
N SER A 68 6.99 2.61 -6.67
CA SER A 68 5.76 2.93 -5.98
C SER A 68 4.61 3.05 -6.98
N LEU A 69 3.70 2.09 -6.97
CA LEU A 69 2.65 1.96 -7.95
C LEU A 69 1.41 2.78 -7.57
N ASP A 70 0.83 3.53 -8.51
CA ASP A 70 -0.58 3.89 -8.43
C ASP A 70 -1.40 2.64 -8.76
N LEU A 71 -2.07 2.05 -7.79
CA LEU A 71 -2.94 0.88 -7.99
C LEU A 71 -4.10 1.22 -8.96
N PRO A 72 -4.69 0.24 -9.66
CA PRO A 72 -5.82 0.49 -10.56
C PRO A 72 -6.89 1.38 -9.94
N GLY A 73 -7.32 2.38 -10.67
CA GLY A 73 -8.33 3.35 -10.23
C GLY A 73 -7.81 4.46 -9.31
N HIS A 74 -6.50 4.53 -9.03
CA HIS A 74 -5.87 5.54 -8.19
C HIS A 74 -4.84 6.36 -8.97
N GLY A 75 -4.51 7.54 -8.45
CA GLY A 75 -3.44 8.41 -8.97
C GLY A 75 -3.53 8.65 -10.48
N PHE A 76 -2.45 8.33 -11.21
CA PHE A 76 -2.38 8.47 -12.67
C PHE A 76 -2.65 7.15 -13.43
N SER A 77 -2.87 6.04 -12.72
CA SER A 77 -3.22 4.76 -13.33
C SER A 77 -4.64 4.76 -13.89
N ASP A 78 -4.86 3.91 -14.89
CA ASP A 78 -6.17 3.76 -15.52
C ASP A 78 -7.22 3.27 -14.52
N HIS A 79 -8.45 3.67 -14.77
CA HIS A 79 -9.62 3.08 -14.13
C HIS A 79 -9.99 1.78 -14.84
N ARG A 80 -10.57 0.83 -14.09
CA ARG A 80 -11.14 -0.37 -14.72
C ARG A 80 -12.29 0.02 -15.66
N PRO A 81 -12.56 -0.74 -16.73
CA PRO A 81 -13.67 -0.51 -17.62
C PRO A 81 -15.00 -0.38 -16.87
N SER A 82 -15.89 0.49 -17.39
CA SER A 82 -17.23 0.66 -16.81
C SER A 82 -17.94 -0.68 -16.70
N GLY A 83 -18.52 -0.96 -15.54
CA GLY A 83 -19.16 -2.26 -15.27
C GLY A 83 -18.27 -3.29 -14.57
N THR A 84 -16.97 -3.00 -14.35
CA THR A 84 -16.04 -3.86 -13.61
C THR A 84 -15.87 -3.35 -12.18
N SER A 85 -15.76 -4.25 -11.22
CA SER A 85 -15.50 -3.93 -9.81
C SER A 85 -14.00 -3.97 -9.51
N TYR A 86 -13.64 -3.33 -8.40
CA TYR A 86 -12.29 -3.44 -7.82
C TYR A 86 -12.33 -4.52 -6.72
N HIS A 87 -11.96 -5.75 -7.05
CA HIS A 87 -11.81 -6.82 -6.06
C HIS A 87 -10.37 -6.84 -5.55
N PHE A 88 -10.24 -7.15 -4.28
CA PHE A 88 -8.94 -7.19 -3.61
C PHE A 88 -7.99 -8.22 -4.28
N THR A 89 -8.51 -9.38 -4.62
CA THR A 89 -7.75 -10.45 -5.29
C THR A 89 -7.31 -10.10 -6.71
N ASP A 90 -8.09 -9.28 -7.43
CA ASP A 90 -7.70 -8.83 -8.77
C ASP A 90 -6.48 -7.91 -8.72
N MET A 91 -6.34 -7.11 -7.66
CA MET A 91 -5.16 -6.25 -7.47
C MET A 91 -3.88 -7.07 -7.25
N VAL A 92 -3.97 -8.29 -6.73
CA VAL A 92 -2.82 -9.22 -6.62
C VAL A 92 -2.32 -9.57 -8.03
N VAL A 93 -3.24 -9.83 -8.96
CA VAL A 93 -2.90 -10.13 -10.37
C VAL A 93 -2.29 -8.91 -11.05
N ASP A 94 -2.90 -7.73 -10.88
CA ASP A 94 -2.37 -6.48 -11.46
C ASP A 94 -0.92 -6.20 -11.02
N VAL A 95 -0.60 -6.41 -9.73
CA VAL A 95 0.75 -6.21 -9.19
C VAL A 95 1.74 -7.25 -9.74
N LEU A 96 1.30 -8.51 -9.91
CA LEU A 96 2.14 -9.54 -10.53
C LEU A 96 2.45 -9.21 -11.99
N GLU A 97 1.46 -8.75 -12.76
CA GLU A 97 1.70 -8.31 -14.16
C GLU A 97 2.71 -7.16 -14.24
N VAL A 98 2.70 -6.24 -13.26
CA VAL A 98 3.72 -5.18 -13.17
C VAL A 98 5.13 -5.79 -13.02
N ALA A 99 5.31 -6.76 -12.13
CA ALA A 99 6.60 -7.42 -11.94
C ALA A 99 7.07 -8.15 -13.23
N GLU A 100 6.14 -8.79 -13.95
CA GLU A 100 6.43 -9.45 -15.23
C GLU A 100 6.86 -8.42 -16.32
N VAL A 101 6.18 -7.27 -16.42
CA VAL A 101 6.55 -6.20 -17.37
C VAL A 101 7.92 -5.61 -17.03
N LEU A 102 8.24 -5.46 -15.74
CA LEU A 102 9.54 -5.00 -15.25
C LEU A 102 10.63 -6.07 -15.39
N LYS A 103 10.27 -7.31 -15.75
CA LYS A 103 11.16 -8.47 -15.87
C LYS A 103 11.87 -8.79 -14.54
N TRP A 104 11.15 -8.68 -13.45
CA TRP A 104 11.64 -8.98 -12.11
C TRP A 104 11.28 -10.42 -11.72
N ASP A 105 12.23 -11.33 -11.88
CA ASP A 105 12.05 -12.74 -11.48
C ASP A 105 11.96 -12.90 -9.96
N HIS A 106 12.72 -12.09 -9.23
CA HIS A 106 12.70 -12.01 -7.76
C HIS A 106 12.67 -10.55 -7.34
N PHE A 107 11.78 -10.22 -6.41
CA PHE A 107 11.62 -8.86 -5.91
C PHE A 107 11.13 -8.85 -4.47
N SER A 108 11.16 -7.68 -3.85
CA SER A 108 10.61 -7.44 -2.52
C SER A 108 9.31 -6.65 -2.62
N LEU A 109 8.50 -6.72 -1.58
CA LEU A 109 7.25 -5.98 -1.47
C LEU A 109 7.31 -5.04 -0.27
N LEU A 110 6.85 -3.81 -0.46
CA LEU A 110 6.60 -2.83 0.58
C LEU A 110 5.13 -2.40 0.50
N GLY A 111 4.33 -2.71 1.51
CA GLY A 111 2.91 -2.40 1.48
C GLY A 111 2.48 -1.53 2.65
N HIS A 112 1.58 -0.57 2.40
CA HIS A 112 0.91 0.21 3.44
C HIS A 112 -0.58 -0.12 3.46
N SER A 113 -1.14 -0.44 4.64
CA SER A 113 -2.57 -0.63 4.84
C SER A 113 -3.18 -1.64 3.84
N MET A 114 -4.10 -1.23 2.95
CA MET A 114 -4.61 -2.08 1.87
C MET A 114 -3.48 -2.67 1.02
N GLY A 115 -2.46 -1.90 0.69
CA GLY A 115 -1.29 -2.37 -0.06
C GLY A 115 -0.50 -3.44 0.70
N ALA A 116 -0.45 -3.38 2.03
CA ALA A 116 0.15 -4.42 2.85
C ALA A 116 -0.63 -5.74 2.76
N GLY A 117 -1.95 -5.66 2.73
CA GLY A 117 -2.80 -6.84 2.51
C GLY A 117 -2.59 -7.45 1.13
N ILE A 118 -2.53 -6.64 0.06
CA ILE A 118 -2.26 -7.11 -1.30
C ILE A 118 -0.88 -7.78 -1.35
N ALA A 119 0.15 -7.14 -0.77
CA ALA A 119 1.51 -7.68 -0.68
C ALA A 119 1.55 -9.02 0.07
N SER A 120 0.80 -9.15 1.17
CA SER A 120 0.71 -10.39 1.95
C SER A 120 0.15 -11.54 1.12
N TYR A 121 -0.90 -11.28 0.33
CA TYR A 121 -1.51 -12.34 -0.50
C TYR A 121 -0.65 -12.68 -1.70
N LEU A 122 -0.02 -11.69 -2.33
CA LEU A 122 0.93 -11.95 -3.40
C LEU A 122 2.09 -12.83 -2.90
N ALA A 123 2.67 -12.49 -1.75
CA ALA A 123 3.75 -13.27 -1.14
C ALA A 123 3.33 -14.70 -0.77
N GLY A 124 2.06 -14.92 -0.39
CA GLY A 124 1.52 -16.25 -0.16
C GLY A 124 1.13 -17.02 -1.42
N THR A 125 0.98 -16.31 -2.56
CA THR A 125 0.60 -16.93 -3.86
C THR A 125 1.82 -17.36 -4.65
N ILE A 126 2.90 -16.58 -4.64
CA ILE A 126 4.16 -16.82 -5.36
C ILE A 126 5.35 -16.68 -4.41
N PRO A 127 5.41 -17.48 -3.33
CA PRO A 127 6.42 -17.30 -2.29
C PRO A 127 7.86 -17.41 -2.81
N GLU A 128 8.09 -18.16 -3.89
CA GLU A 128 9.40 -18.34 -4.51
C GLU A 128 9.95 -17.07 -5.18
N LYS A 129 9.10 -16.13 -5.57
CA LYS A 129 9.52 -14.87 -6.20
C LYS A 129 9.82 -13.76 -5.18
N ILE A 130 9.39 -13.88 -3.94
CA ILE A 130 9.46 -12.80 -2.95
C ILE A 130 10.72 -12.93 -2.08
N LYS A 131 11.57 -11.90 -2.14
CA LYS A 131 12.81 -11.84 -1.37
C LYS A 131 12.58 -11.34 0.06
N TYR A 132 11.88 -10.23 0.22
CA TYR A 132 11.47 -9.65 1.50
C TYR A 132 10.04 -9.12 1.41
N LEU A 133 9.31 -9.21 2.52
CA LEU A 133 7.96 -8.65 2.65
C LEU A 133 7.96 -7.63 3.79
N MET A 134 7.83 -6.35 3.45
CA MET A 134 7.80 -5.24 4.41
C MET A 134 6.40 -4.65 4.44
N LEU A 135 5.77 -4.68 5.60
CA LEU A 135 4.37 -4.32 5.81
C LEU A 135 4.29 -3.18 6.82
N ILE A 136 3.52 -2.15 6.47
CA ILE A 136 3.28 -0.99 7.32
C ILE A 136 1.77 -0.90 7.56
N GLU A 137 1.35 -0.98 8.83
CA GLU A 137 -0.05 -0.81 9.24
C GLU A 137 -1.03 -1.77 8.54
N GLY A 138 -0.60 -2.99 8.27
CA GLY A 138 -1.46 -3.99 7.65
C GLY A 138 -0.85 -5.37 7.52
N LEU A 139 -1.67 -6.41 7.68
CA LEU A 139 -1.32 -7.81 7.45
C LEU A 139 -2.58 -8.56 7.00
N GLY A 140 -2.53 -9.18 5.81
CA GLY A 140 -3.70 -9.82 5.23
C GLY A 140 -4.77 -8.81 4.79
N SER A 141 -6.01 -9.24 4.68
CA SER A 141 -7.14 -8.38 4.30
C SER A 141 -8.26 -8.43 5.32
N ILE A 142 -9.23 -7.53 5.17
CA ILE A 142 -10.50 -7.61 5.90
C ILE A 142 -11.15 -8.94 5.57
N VAL A 143 -11.49 -9.70 6.60
CA VAL A 143 -12.23 -10.96 6.51
C VAL A 143 -13.65 -10.79 7.01
N GLN A 144 -14.55 -11.67 6.59
CA GLN A 144 -15.92 -11.68 7.09
C GLN A 144 -16.35 -13.09 7.46
N ALA A 145 -17.15 -13.20 8.52
CA ALA A 145 -17.79 -14.44 8.89
C ALA A 145 -18.80 -14.86 7.80
N PRO A 146 -18.92 -16.17 7.50
CA PRO A 146 -19.80 -16.70 6.44
C PRO A 146 -21.25 -16.20 6.54
N GLU A 147 -21.76 -16.05 7.75
CA GLU A 147 -23.14 -15.65 8.04
C GLU A 147 -23.44 -14.21 7.58
N LYS A 148 -22.40 -13.34 7.47
CA LYS A 148 -22.52 -11.96 7.02
C LYS A 148 -22.55 -11.82 5.49
N MET A 149 -22.22 -12.87 4.75
CA MET A 149 -22.12 -12.82 3.28
C MET A 149 -23.43 -12.42 2.58
N PRO A 150 -24.63 -12.94 2.94
CA PRO A 150 -25.86 -12.53 2.29
C PRO A 150 -26.19 -11.05 2.49
N GLU A 151 -25.99 -10.52 3.70
CA GLU A 151 -26.17 -9.11 4.02
C GLU A 151 -25.17 -8.23 3.25
N ASN A 152 -23.90 -8.63 3.27
CA ASN A 152 -22.85 -7.93 2.56
C ASN A 152 -23.10 -7.85 1.05
N LEU A 153 -23.52 -8.96 0.43
CA LEU A 153 -23.83 -8.99 -0.99
C LEU A 153 -25.04 -8.11 -1.31
N ARG A 154 -26.05 -8.06 -0.44
CA ARG A 154 -27.19 -7.14 -0.59
C ARG A 154 -26.74 -5.69 -0.59
N GLU A 155 -25.92 -5.27 0.37
CA GLU A 155 -25.40 -3.92 0.46
C GLU A 155 -24.55 -3.55 -0.75
N ALA A 156 -23.61 -4.43 -1.11
CA ALA A 156 -22.75 -4.23 -2.28
C ALA A 156 -23.56 -4.10 -3.58
N THR A 157 -24.59 -4.94 -3.74
CA THR A 157 -25.49 -4.88 -4.90
C THR A 157 -26.27 -3.55 -4.94
N ASN A 158 -26.81 -3.12 -3.81
CA ASN A 158 -27.53 -1.84 -3.72
C ASN A 158 -26.61 -0.64 -4.06
N GLN A 159 -25.37 -0.66 -3.55
CA GLN A 159 -24.38 0.38 -3.88
C GLN A 159 -24.02 0.34 -5.37
N TRP A 160 -23.86 -0.86 -5.94
CA TRP A 160 -23.55 -1.05 -7.36
C TRP A 160 -24.64 -0.52 -8.27
N LEU A 161 -25.90 -0.81 -7.98
CA LEU A 161 -27.04 -0.33 -8.77
C LEU A 161 -27.18 1.21 -8.75
N ARG A 162 -26.68 1.85 -7.68
CA ARG A 162 -26.69 3.31 -7.51
C ARG A 162 -25.32 3.95 -7.81
N ARG A 163 -24.37 3.24 -8.45
CA ARG A 163 -23.01 3.76 -8.67
C ARG A 163 -22.96 5.02 -9.52
N SER A 164 -23.89 5.19 -10.48
CA SER A 164 -24.00 6.38 -11.30
C SER A 164 -24.33 7.65 -10.51
N ASP A 165 -24.92 7.51 -9.33
CA ASP A 165 -25.31 8.63 -8.47
C ASP A 165 -24.11 9.16 -7.66
N LYS A 166 -23.02 8.38 -7.58
CA LYS A 166 -21.82 8.74 -6.85
C LYS A 166 -21.00 9.76 -7.65
N LYS A 167 -21.09 11.01 -7.23
CA LYS A 167 -20.26 12.10 -7.77
C LYS A 167 -19.03 12.31 -6.85
N LEU A 168 -17.89 12.58 -7.46
CA LEU A 168 -16.73 13.05 -6.72
C LEU A 168 -16.96 14.49 -6.26
N PRO A 169 -16.45 14.88 -5.08
CA PRO A 169 -16.54 16.24 -4.60
C PRO A 169 -15.77 17.19 -5.51
N LEU A 170 -16.28 18.40 -5.67
CA LEU A 170 -15.62 19.51 -6.36
C LEU A 170 -15.04 20.46 -5.30
N TYR A 171 -13.77 20.78 -5.44
CA TYR A 171 -13.06 21.71 -4.56
C TYR A 171 -12.68 22.96 -5.33
N PRO A 172 -12.93 24.18 -4.79
CA PRO A 172 -12.58 25.42 -5.47
C PRO A 172 -11.07 25.61 -5.65
N ASN A 173 -10.26 25.00 -4.78
CA ASN A 173 -8.81 25.02 -4.82
C ASN A 173 -8.23 23.82 -4.06
N MET A 174 -6.92 23.58 -4.22
CA MET A 174 -6.19 22.49 -3.60
C MET A 174 -6.19 22.58 -2.07
N GLU A 175 -6.08 23.77 -1.50
CA GLU A 175 -6.05 23.96 -0.05
C GLU A 175 -7.35 23.49 0.62
N THR A 176 -8.49 23.68 -0.04
CA THR A 176 -9.77 23.14 0.45
C THR A 176 -9.77 21.61 0.47
N ALA A 177 -9.23 20.98 -0.56
CA ALA A 177 -9.11 19.52 -0.60
C ALA A 177 -8.15 18.99 0.48
N ILE A 178 -7.02 19.67 0.70
CA ILE A 178 -6.06 19.36 1.76
C ILE A 178 -6.75 19.42 3.14
N LYS A 179 -7.45 20.51 3.42
CA LYS A 179 -8.19 20.68 4.69
C LYS A 179 -9.22 19.57 4.91
N VAL A 180 -9.99 19.22 3.86
CA VAL A 180 -10.99 18.16 3.96
C VAL A 180 -10.32 16.80 4.21
N ARG A 181 -9.24 16.45 3.49
CA ARG A 181 -8.52 15.20 3.67
C ARG A 181 -7.85 15.12 5.04
N HIS A 182 -7.24 16.21 5.52
CA HIS A 182 -6.64 16.28 6.85
C HIS A 182 -7.65 16.01 7.96
N ASN A 183 -8.87 16.56 7.85
CA ASN A 183 -9.93 16.38 8.86
C ASN A 183 -10.50 14.94 8.92
N THR A 184 -10.13 14.06 7.99
CA THR A 184 -10.63 12.67 7.94
C THR A 184 -9.70 11.64 8.58
N GLY A 185 -8.55 12.07 9.13
CA GLY A 185 -7.60 11.14 9.76
C GLY A 185 -6.45 11.86 10.48
N SER A 186 -5.71 11.11 11.27
CA SER A 186 -4.50 11.59 11.97
C SER A 186 -3.31 11.49 11.00
N ILE A 187 -3.08 12.55 10.24
CA ILE A 187 -1.97 12.65 9.27
C ILE A 187 -1.51 14.10 9.20
N ALA A 188 -0.21 14.36 9.17
CA ALA A 188 0.35 15.71 9.10
C ALA A 188 -0.08 16.47 7.84
N VAL A 189 -0.29 17.77 7.92
CA VAL A 189 -0.72 18.60 6.78
C VAL A 189 0.26 18.52 5.60
N SER A 190 1.58 18.45 5.87
CA SER A 190 2.62 18.25 4.86
C SER A 190 2.43 16.95 4.08
N SER A 191 2.15 15.85 4.80
CA SER A 191 1.91 14.52 4.22
C SER A 191 0.61 14.47 3.43
N VAL A 192 -0.46 15.12 3.94
CA VAL A 192 -1.70 15.29 3.17
C VAL A 192 -1.45 16.05 1.87
N ARG A 193 -0.65 17.11 1.90
CA ARG A 193 -0.29 17.90 0.71
C ARG A 193 0.37 17.04 -0.36
N THR A 194 1.29 16.17 0.03
CA THR A 194 1.97 15.21 -0.85
C THR A 194 0.98 14.29 -1.56
N LEU A 195 0.06 13.67 -0.81
CA LEU A 195 -0.97 12.79 -1.36
C LEU A 195 -1.96 13.54 -2.27
N VAL A 196 -2.40 14.73 -1.85
CA VAL A 196 -3.38 15.55 -2.57
C VAL A 196 -2.80 16.06 -3.90
N ALA A 197 -1.52 16.44 -3.93
CA ALA A 197 -0.85 16.93 -5.14
C ALA A 197 -0.92 15.91 -6.30
N ARG A 198 -0.75 14.60 -6.01
CA ARG A 198 -0.89 13.53 -7.01
C ARG A 198 -2.34 13.07 -7.18
N GLY A 199 -3.16 13.14 -6.14
CA GLY A 199 -4.53 12.63 -6.10
C GLY A 199 -5.57 13.51 -6.77
N LEU A 200 -5.29 14.79 -7.04
CA LEU A 200 -6.24 15.71 -7.66
C LEU A 200 -6.02 15.89 -9.15
N ARG A 201 -7.09 16.21 -9.85
CA ARG A 201 -7.10 16.71 -11.24
C ARG A 201 -7.91 17.99 -11.35
N ILE A 202 -7.51 18.85 -12.29
CA ILE A 202 -8.26 20.07 -12.65
C ILE A 202 -9.49 19.67 -13.48
N VAL A 203 -10.62 20.28 -13.19
CA VAL A 203 -11.88 20.16 -13.91
C VAL A 203 -12.55 21.55 -13.98
N ASP A 204 -13.61 21.67 -14.77
CA ASP A 204 -14.40 22.90 -14.78
C ASP A 204 -14.92 23.23 -13.38
N GLY A 205 -14.63 24.45 -12.93
CA GLY A 205 -15.02 24.93 -11.60
C GLY A 205 -14.07 24.57 -10.45
N GLY A 206 -12.92 23.90 -10.70
CA GLY A 206 -11.92 23.65 -9.67
C GLY A 206 -11.17 22.32 -9.77
N PHE A 207 -11.16 21.56 -8.67
CA PHE A 207 -10.41 20.33 -8.53
C PHE A 207 -11.31 19.19 -8.07
N THR A 208 -11.01 17.98 -8.52
CA THR A 208 -11.65 16.76 -8.03
C THR A 208 -10.63 15.63 -7.90
N TRP A 209 -10.98 14.57 -7.18
CA TRP A 209 -10.11 13.39 -7.05
C TRP A 209 -9.94 12.66 -8.39
N ARG A 210 -8.76 12.10 -8.60
CA ARG A 210 -8.47 11.18 -9.71
C ARG A 210 -9.04 9.79 -9.45
N SER A 211 -9.16 9.40 -8.18
CA SER A 211 -9.62 8.06 -7.82
C SER A 211 -10.99 7.74 -8.38
N ASP A 212 -11.18 6.50 -8.86
CA ASP A 212 -12.47 6.02 -9.37
C ASP A 212 -13.50 5.99 -8.23
N PRO A 213 -14.68 6.63 -8.38
CA PRO A 213 -15.76 6.53 -7.39
C PRO A 213 -16.16 5.09 -7.05
N SER A 214 -15.96 4.16 -7.98
CA SER A 214 -16.30 2.74 -7.81
C SER A 214 -15.43 2.04 -6.76
N LEU A 215 -14.25 2.58 -6.41
CA LEU A 215 -13.43 2.10 -5.30
C LEU A 215 -14.14 2.19 -3.94
N LYS A 216 -15.13 3.06 -3.81
CA LYS A 216 -15.95 3.23 -2.59
C LYS A 216 -17.18 2.31 -2.56
N ILE A 217 -17.33 1.46 -3.55
CA ILE A 217 -18.37 0.42 -3.55
C ILE A 217 -17.84 -0.76 -2.74
N ARG A 218 -18.65 -1.22 -1.79
CA ARG A 218 -18.32 -2.36 -0.94
C ARG A 218 -18.01 -3.60 -1.79
N SER A 219 -17.00 -4.38 -1.39
CA SER A 219 -16.69 -5.65 -2.05
C SER A 219 -17.89 -6.60 -1.96
N ARG A 220 -18.19 -7.29 -3.05
CA ARG A 220 -19.23 -8.32 -3.11
C ARG A 220 -18.79 -9.64 -2.49
N HIS A 221 -17.49 -9.80 -2.30
CA HIS A 221 -16.90 -11.02 -1.76
C HIS A 221 -15.75 -10.67 -0.82
N TYR A 222 -15.75 -11.29 0.35
CA TYR A 222 -14.66 -11.26 1.31
C TYR A 222 -14.19 -12.68 1.57
N LEU A 223 -12.91 -12.84 1.87
CA LEU A 223 -12.40 -14.10 2.37
C LEU A 223 -12.89 -14.33 3.82
N ILE A 224 -13.01 -15.58 4.20
CA ILE A 224 -13.09 -15.96 5.61
C ILE A 224 -11.69 -16.02 6.22
N LYS A 225 -11.61 -16.01 7.54
CA LYS A 225 -10.32 -15.99 8.26
C LYS A 225 -9.40 -17.15 7.87
N GLU A 226 -9.96 -18.36 7.73
CA GLU A 226 -9.22 -19.57 7.37
C GLU A 226 -8.53 -19.44 6.00
N GLN A 227 -9.20 -18.80 5.04
CA GLN A 227 -8.64 -18.52 3.71
C GLN A 227 -7.51 -17.51 3.79
N ALA A 228 -7.68 -16.43 4.57
CA ALA A 228 -6.61 -15.45 4.81
C ALA A 228 -5.39 -16.11 5.46
N CYS A 229 -5.59 -16.92 6.50
CA CYS A 229 -4.54 -17.67 7.17
C CYS A 229 -3.79 -18.61 6.21
N ALA A 230 -4.52 -19.25 5.27
CA ALA A 230 -3.91 -20.16 4.30
C ALA A 230 -2.89 -19.46 3.37
N PHE A 231 -3.15 -18.21 2.97
CA PHE A 231 -2.16 -17.39 2.25
C PHE A 231 -0.96 -17.07 3.13
N LEU A 232 -1.20 -16.58 4.34
CA LEU A 232 -0.13 -16.16 5.25
C LEU A 232 0.82 -17.31 5.62
N GLN A 233 0.29 -18.53 5.80
CA GLN A 233 1.08 -19.73 6.09
C GLN A 233 2.01 -20.15 4.95
N LYS A 234 1.75 -19.71 3.73
CA LYS A 234 2.57 -20.00 2.54
C LYS A 234 3.73 -19.03 2.36
N ILE A 235 3.71 -17.89 3.05
CA ILE A 235 4.80 -16.91 2.96
C ILE A 235 6.09 -17.58 3.46
N SER A 236 7.11 -17.64 2.60
CA SER A 236 8.43 -18.19 2.90
C SER A 236 9.47 -17.11 3.13
N ALA A 237 9.27 -15.93 2.55
CA ALA A 237 10.16 -14.78 2.71
C ALA A 237 10.24 -14.32 4.18
N PRO A 238 11.34 -13.68 4.59
CA PRO A 238 11.38 -12.88 5.80
C PRO A 238 10.35 -11.76 5.74
N VAL A 239 9.64 -11.54 6.85
CA VAL A 239 8.55 -10.54 6.95
C VAL A 239 8.85 -9.54 8.05
N LEU A 240 8.74 -8.26 7.72
CA LEU A 240 8.72 -7.16 8.68
C LEU A 240 7.30 -6.59 8.73
N LEU A 241 6.71 -6.52 9.93
CA LEU A 241 5.47 -5.78 10.19
C LEU A 241 5.79 -4.59 11.10
N ILE A 242 5.50 -3.38 10.61
CA ILE A 242 5.63 -2.13 11.36
C ILE A 242 4.22 -1.64 11.71
N GLU A 243 3.93 -1.51 13.00
CA GLU A 243 2.70 -0.92 13.52
C GLU A 243 2.96 0.40 14.24
N ALA A 244 2.02 1.32 14.10
CA ALA A 244 1.99 2.52 14.92
C ALA A 244 1.60 2.18 16.36
N LYS A 245 2.27 2.82 17.33
CA LYS A 245 1.86 2.76 18.73
C LYS A 245 0.56 3.53 18.91
N ASN A 246 -0.56 2.84 18.75
CA ASN A 246 -1.89 3.43 18.89
C ASN A 246 -2.54 2.92 20.18
N GLU A 247 -3.08 3.86 20.98
CA GLU A 247 -3.83 3.51 22.20
C GLU A 247 -5.26 3.03 21.89
N LYS A 248 -5.78 3.34 20.70
CA LYS A 248 -7.11 2.93 20.25
C LYS A 248 -7.03 1.61 19.51
N LYS A 249 -7.42 0.53 20.16
CA LYS A 249 -7.63 -0.76 19.48
C LYS A 249 -8.96 -0.71 18.72
N ASP A 250 -8.88 -0.93 17.42
CA ASP A 250 -10.04 -1.14 16.57
C ASP A 250 -10.12 -2.61 16.10
N GLN A 251 -11.19 -2.97 15.41
CA GLN A 251 -11.38 -4.34 14.90
C GLN A 251 -10.27 -4.78 13.93
N TRP A 252 -9.63 -3.84 13.26
CA TRP A 252 -8.52 -4.13 12.35
C TRP A 252 -7.26 -4.54 13.12
N ASN A 253 -6.92 -3.82 14.17
CA ASN A 253 -5.80 -4.18 15.05
C ASN A 253 -6.03 -5.55 15.71
N GLU A 254 -7.25 -5.83 16.18
CA GLU A 254 -7.59 -7.14 16.74
C GLU A 254 -7.40 -8.26 15.71
N LEU A 255 -7.90 -8.08 14.48
CA LEU A 255 -7.71 -9.03 13.40
C LEU A 255 -6.23 -9.25 13.07
N MET A 256 -5.41 -8.18 12.97
CA MET A 256 -3.98 -8.32 12.72
C MET A 256 -3.29 -9.15 13.78
N GLN A 257 -3.60 -8.93 15.06
CA GLN A 257 -3.03 -9.73 16.17
C GLN A 257 -3.39 -11.22 16.05
N GLU A 258 -4.58 -11.54 15.54
CA GLU A 258 -4.99 -12.92 15.28
C GLU A 258 -4.27 -13.52 14.05
N LEU A 259 -3.86 -12.70 13.09
CA LEU A 259 -3.19 -13.16 11.86
C LEU A 259 -1.66 -13.32 12.01
N ILE A 260 -1.02 -12.55 12.87
CA ILE A 260 0.44 -12.60 13.12
C ILE A 260 0.98 -14.04 13.34
N PRO A 261 0.35 -14.90 14.17
CA PRO A 261 0.87 -16.25 14.42
C PRO A 261 0.90 -17.17 13.19
N HIS A 262 0.23 -16.77 12.09
CA HIS A 262 0.20 -17.55 10.85
C HIS A 262 1.36 -17.25 9.90
N VAL A 263 2.22 -16.27 10.22
CA VAL A 263 3.43 -15.92 9.44
C VAL A 263 4.67 -16.41 10.16
N LYS A 264 5.42 -17.36 9.57
CA LYS A 264 6.53 -18.07 10.23
C LYS A 264 7.73 -17.18 10.55
N ASN A 265 8.15 -16.34 9.60
CA ASN A 265 9.40 -15.57 9.67
C ASN A 265 9.09 -14.07 9.86
N LEU A 266 8.23 -13.74 10.80
CA LEU A 266 7.76 -12.38 11.01
C LEU A 266 8.52 -11.70 12.16
N GLN A 267 9.11 -10.54 11.86
CA GLN A 267 9.56 -9.57 12.85
C GLN A 267 8.47 -8.48 12.98
N HIS A 268 7.99 -8.28 14.20
CA HIS A 268 6.99 -7.26 14.51
C HIS A 268 7.67 -6.10 15.26
N ARG A 269 7.49 -4.88 14.76
CA ARG A 269 8.01 -3.64 15.34
C ARG A 269 6.89 -2.66 15.57
N ILE A 270 6.83 -2.09 16.77
CA ILE A 270 5.85 -1.05 17.13
C ILE A 270 6.63 0.25 17.35
N ILE A 271 6.34 1.27 16.56
CA ILE A 271 6.99 2.58 16.65
C ILE A 271 5.98 3.71 16.85
N THR A 272 6.46 4.85 17.35
CA THR A 272 5.59 6.01 17.56
C THR A 272 5.11 6.60 16.24
N GLY A 273 3.80 6.82 16.13
CA GLY A 273 3.18 7.39 14.94
C GLY A 273 1.70 7.06 14.85
N ASP A 274 1.09 7.44 13.75
CA ASP A 274 -0.27 7.14 13.37
C ASP A 274 -0.29 6.30 12.09
N HIS A 275 -1.47 6.01 11.54
CA HIS A 275 -1.65 5.13 10.37
C HIS A 275 -0.77 5.47 9.14
N HIS A 276 -0.35 6.73 8.98
CA HIS A 276 0.56 7.15 7.89
C HIS A 276 1.98 7.45 8.39
N LEU A 277 2.48 6.68 9.38
CA LEU A 277 3.79 6.89 10.00
C LEU A 277 4.96 6.92 8.99
N HIS A 278 4.87 6.22 7.87
CA HIS A 278 5.87 6.23 6.79
C HIS A 278 5.95 7.57 6.03
N LEU A 279 4.88 8.39 6.10
CA LEU A 279 4.88 9.77 5.61
C LEU A 279 5.26 10.78 6.70
N ASP A 280 4.76 10.57 7.93
CA ASP A 280 4.88 11.54 9.03
C ASP A 280 6.19 11.37 9.81
N ASN A 281 6.75 10.15 9.85
CA ASN A 281 8.01 9.80 10.54
C ASN A 281 8.85 8.82 9.70
N PRO A 282 9.24 9.20 8.47
CA PRO A 282 9.88 8.31 7.50
C PRO A 282 11.24 7.78 7.96
N GLU A 283 12.02 8.59 8.70
CA GLU A 283 13.33 8.21 9.20
C GLU A 283 13.25 7.00 10.14
N SER A 284 12.35 7.04 11.13
CA SER A 284 12.17 5.92 12.05
C SER A 284 11.68 4.64 11.35
N VAL A 285 10.88 4.78 10.28
CA VAL A 285 10.45 3.63 9.48
C VAL A 285 11.62 3.07 8.68
N ALA A 286 12.45 3.92 8.09
CA ALA A 286 13.65 3.51 7.36
C ALA A 286 14.67 2.80 8.26
N ASP A 287 14.91 3.31 9.46
CA ASP A 287 15.81 2.69 10.44
C ASP A 287 15.38 1.25 10.73
N VAL A 288 14.10 1.03 10.97
CA VAL A 288 13.54 -0.32 11.22
C VAL A 288 13.68 -1.23 9.99
N ILE A 289 13.50 -0.69 8.79
CA ILE A 289 13.71 -1.45 7.54
C ILE A 289 15.18 -1.83 7.39
N HIS A 290 16.11 -0.91 7.65
CA HIS A 290 17.56 -1.20 7.58
C HIS A 290 17.99 -2.24 8.63
N GLU A 291 17.52 -2.15 9.87
CA GLU A 291 17.76 -3.18 10.90
C GLU A 291 17.31 -4.55 10.41
N PHE A 292 16.07 -4.64 9.90
CA PHE A 292 15.52 -5.87 9.37
C PHE A 292 16.35 -6.45 8.22
N LEU A 293 16.79 -5.64 7.25
CA LEU A 293 17.59 -6.11 6.13
C LEU A 293 18.97 -6.60 6.56
N ASN A 294 19.61 -5.95 7.56
CA ASN A 294 20.90 -6.34 8.10
C ASN A 294 20.86 -7.71 8.77
N ASP A 295 19.77 -8.03 9.47
CA ASP A 295 19.59 -9.34 10.12
C ASP A 295 19.66 -10.52 9.13
N PHE A 296 19.34 -10.27 7.84
CA PHE A 296 19.34 -11.29 6.78
C PHE A 296 20.53 -11.22 5.82
N SER A 297 21.27 -10.09 5.79
CA SER A 297 22.47 -9.96 4.96
C SER A 297 23.68 -10.69 5.55
N GLU A 298 23.75 -10.84 6.88
CA GLU A 298 24.86 -11.53 7.58
C GLU A 298 24.73 -13.06 7.52
N ASN A 299 23.60 -13.61 7.06
CA ASN A 299 23.31 -15.05 7.00
C ASN A 299 23.21 -15.62 5.58
N SER A 300 23.64 -14.84 4.54
CA SER A 300 23.51 -15.23 3.11
C SER A 300 24.88 -15.55 2.47
#